data_7c324d4832902e042cbacbd5d0116536
#
_entry.id   7c324d4832902e042cbacbd5d0116536
#
_cell.length_a   1.000
_cell.length_b   1.000
_cell.length_c   1.000
_cell.angle_alpha   90.00
_cell.angle_beta   90.00
_cell.angle_gamma   90.00
#
_symmetry.space_group_name_H-M   'P 1'
#
loop_
_entity.id
_entity.type
_entity.pdbx_description
1 polymer ?
#
loop_
_entity_poly.entity_id
_entity_poly.type
_entity_poly.pdbx_seq_one_letter_code
_entity_poly.pdbx_strand_id
1 'polypeptide(L)'
;MFFEDIFGGFVTLFSDPYAIWFVFLAAFVGIVFGALPGLTAAAAIAMMLPILIAYNDEIGGLAGLAFLYVIGKSVRYGGSIAAILFNAPGTAASAATMQDGYPMTQSGRAGKALKTATVASAFGDYFGEFVLIFGAVSIAAFT
;
A
#
# COMPACT_ATOMS: atom_id res chain seq x y z
N MET A 1 13.46 11.92 -21.65
CA MET A 1 12.62 12.72 -20.75
C MET A 1 11.79 11.81 -19.85
N PHE A 2 10.64 11.25 -20.26
CA PHE A 2 9.78 10.46 -19.35
C PHE A 2 10.46 9.22 -18.71
N PHE A 3 11.15 8.39 -19.49
CA PHE A 3 11.89 7.25 -18.97
C PHE A 3 13.11 7.65 -18.12
N GLU A 4 13.74 8.74 -18.45
CA GLU A 4 14.86 9.30 -17.67
C GLU A 4 14.38 9.83 -16.33
N ASP A 5 13.21 10.47 -16.29
CA ASP A 5 12.60 10.99 -15.06
C ASP A 5 12.18 9.84 -14.11
N ILE A 6 11.59 8.76 -14.65
CA ILE A 6 11.26 7.56 -13.88
C ILE A 6 12.53 6.89 -13.33
N PHE A 7 13.53 6.71 -14.21
CA PHE A 7 14.78 6.09 -13.79
C PHE A 7 15.54 6.96 -12.77
N GLY A 8 15.54 8.28 -12.99
CA GLY A 8 16.12 9.25 -12.06
C GLY A 8 15.42 9.19 -10.67
N GLY A 9 14.09 9.18 -10.64
CA GLY A 9 13.33 9.05 -9.40
C GLY A 9 13.62 7.73 -8.67
N PHE A 10 13.73 6.63 -9.41
CA PHE A 10 14.11 5.33 -8.85
C PHE A 10 15.52 5.34 -8.26
N VAL A 11 16.50 5.85 -9.00
CA VAL A 11 17.88 5.97 -8.52
C VAL A 11 17.96 6.84 -7.26
N THR A 12 17.25 7.97 -7.25
CA THR A 12 17.23 8.87 -6.09
C THR A 12 16.63 8.19 -4.85
N LEU A 13 15.52 7.47 -5.01
CA LEU A 13 14.88 6.75 -3.90
C LEU A 13 15.80 5.67 -3.33
N PHE A 14 16.48 4.91 -4.17
CA PHE A 14 17.36 3.82 -3.73
C PHE A 14 18.75 4.30 -3.29
N SER A 15 19.15 5.52 -3.64
CA SER A 15 20.40 6.13 -3.19
C SER A 15 20.29 6.76 -1.81
N ASP A 16 19.06 7.02 -1.34
CA ASP A 16 18.81 7.58 -0.02
C ASP A 16 18.44 6.46 0.98
N PRO A 17 19.35 6.12 1.90
CA PRO A 17 19.09 5.08 2.90
C PRO A 17 17.92 5.44 3.83
N TYR A 18 17.66 6.73 4.07
CA TYR A 18 16.51 7.17 4.86
C TYR A 18 15.20 6.88 4.12
N ALA A 19 15.13 7.14 2.82
CA ALA A 19 13.94 6.83 2.02
C ALA A 19 13.58 5.35 2.06
N ILE A 20 14.57 4.46 1.99
CA ILE A 20 14.35 3.01 2.10
C ILE A 20 13.78 2.64 3.47
N TRP A 21 14.34 3.16 4.56
CA TRP A 21 13.82 2.93 5.90
C TRP A 21 12.38 3.44 6.06
N PHE A 22 12.07 4.62 5.51
CA PHE A 22 10.72 5.18 5.51
C PHE A 22 9.72 4.30 4.74
N VAL A 23 10.12 3.69 3.63
CA VAL A 23 9.30 2.74 2.88
C VAL A 23 8.98 1.50 3.72
N PHE A 24 9.97 0.91 4.41
CA PHE A 24 9.73 -0.23 5.30
C PHE A 24 8.85 0.14 6.49
N LEU A 25 9.09 1.30 7.09
CA LEU A 25 8.28 1.81 8.18
C LEU A 25 6.83 2.03 7.74
N ALA A 26 6.62 2.64 6.57
CA ALA A 26 5.30 2.84 5.98
C ALA A 26 4.57 1.52 5.71
N ALA A 27 5.29 0.52 5.20
CA ALA A 27 4.72 -0.81 4.97
C ALA A 27 4.26 -1.45 6.28
N PHE A 28 5.11 -1.43 7.31
CA PHE A 28 4.79 -1.99 8.62
C PHE A 28 3.59 -1.26 9.27
N VAL A 29 3.68 0.06 9.37
CA VAL A 29 2.61 0.90 9.95
C VAL A 29 1.31 0.71 9.17
N GLY A 30 1.37 0.72 7.84
CA GLY A 30 0.19 0.52 7.00
C GLY A 30 -0.49 -0.83 7.20
N ILE A 31 0.28 -1.93 7.31
CA ILE A 31 -0.28 -3.25 7.59
C ILE A 31 -0.96 -3.27 8.97
N VAL A 32 -0.33 -2.69 10.00
CA VAL A 32 -0.91 -2.62 11.35
C VAL A 32 -2.21 -1.81 11.34
N PHE A 33 -2.21 -0.62 10.73
CA PHE A 33 -3.42 0.20 10.60
C PHE A 33 -4.53 -0.51 9.83
N GLY A 34 -4.19 -1.17 8.73
CA GLY A 34 -5.16 -1.92 7.92
C GLY A 34 -5.73 -3.14 8.63
N ALA A 35 -4.95 -3.78 9.50
CA ALA A 35 -5.40 -4.91 10.31
C ALA A 35 -6.39 -4.49 11.41
N LEU A 36 -6.50 -3.19 11.71
CA LEU A 36 -7.49 -2.65 12.65
C LEU A 36 -8.81 -2.39 11.92
N PRO A 37 -9.91 -3.07 12.27
CA PRO A 37 -11.20 -2.87 11.63
C PRO A 37 -11.66 -1.42 11.72
N GLY A 38 -12.12 -0.86 10.59
CA GLY A 38 -12.64 0.51 10.51
C GLY A 38 -11.59 1.59 10.20
N LEU A 39 -10.30 1.27 10.17
CA LEU A 39 -9.27 2.20 9.73
C LEU A 39 -9.05 2.08 8.21
N THR A 40 -9.39 3.14 7.49
CA THR A 40 -9.21 3.20 6.04
C THR A 40 -7.83 3.75 5.65
N ALA A 41 -7.42 3.51 4.41
CA ALA A 41 -6.19 4.10 3.87
C ALA A 41 -6.20 5.64 3.94
N ALA A 42 -7.37 6.26 3.71
CA ALA A 42 -7.53 7.71 3.82
C ALA A 42 -7.30 8.19 5.26
N ALA A 43 -7.82 7.47 6.26
CA ALA A 43 -7.60 7.80 7.66
C ALA A 43 -6.12 7.68 8.04
N ALA A 44 -5.43 6.60 7.63
CA ALA A 44 -4.02 6.41 7.89
C ALA A 44 -3.16 7.52 7.26
N ILE A 45 -3.44 7.89 6.00
CA ILE A 45 -2.77 9.01 5.32
C ILE A 45 -3.04 10.33 6.05
N ALA A 46 -4.30 10.62 6.41
CA ALA A 46 -4.66 11.85 7.10
C ALA A 46 -3.98 11.99 8.47
N MET A 47 -3.77 10.88 9.19
CA MET A 47 -3.05 10.87 10.48
C MET A 47 -1.55 11.07 10.32
N MET A 48 -0.95 10.55 9.25
CA MET A 48 0.50 10.64 9.02
C MET A 48 0.91 11.93 8.32
N LEU A 49 0.03 12.52 7.52
CA LEU A 49 0.34 13.72 6.74
C LEU A 49 0.86 14.90 7.58
N PRO A 50 0.25 15.27 8.73
CA PRO A 50 0.78 16.37 9.55
C PRO A 50 2.19 16.10 10.07
N ILE A 51 2.51 14.85 10.41
CA ILE A 51 3.83 14.45 10.88
C ILE A 51 4.85 14.62 9.75
N LEU A 52 4.53 14.16 8.54
CA LEU A 52 5.41 14.29 7.39
C LEU A 52 5.64 15.75 6.98
N ILE A 53 4.62 16.61 7.10
CA ILE A 53 4.76 18.04 6.83
C ILE A 53 5.66 18.70 7.87
N ALA A 54 5.50 18.35 9.15
CA ALA A 54 6.30 18.92 10.23
C ALA A 54 7.81 18.59 10.12
N TYR A 55 8.14 17.43 9.56
CA TYR A 55 9.50 16.94 9.39
C TYR A 55 9.97 16.94 7.92
N ASN A 56 9.29 17.68 7.04
CA ASN A 56 9.59 17.66 5.61
C ASN A 56 11.03 18.07 5.27
N ASP A 57 11.61 19.03 6.00
CA ASP A 57 12.98 19.50 5.78
C ASP A 57 14.03 18.44 6.14
N GLU A 58 13.72 17.53 7.06
CA GLU A 58 14.60 16.45 7.52
C GLU A 58 14.41 15.17 6.69
N ILE A 59 13.17 14.84 6.33
CA ILE A 59 12.81 13.61 5.63
C ILE A 59 13.02 13.75 4.11
N GLY A 60 12.81 14.94 3.57
CA GLY A 60 12.79 15.20 2.14
C GLY A 60 11.43 14.85 1.49
N GLY A 61 11.02 15.68 0.53
CA GLY A 61 9.70 15.56 -0.11
C GLY A 61 9.46 14.22 -0.82
N LEU A 62 10.50 13.65 -1.46
CA LEU A 62 10.40 12.38 -2.16
C LEU A 62 10.17 11.20 -1.19
N ALA A 63 10.90 11.15 -0.09
CA ALA A 63 10.74 10.11 0.93
C ALA A 63 9.37 10.21 1.61
N GLY A 64 8.88 11.43 1.89
CA GLY A 64 7.54 11.67 2.42
C GLY A 64 6.44 11.21 1.47
N LEU A 65 6.54 11.50 0.18
CA LEU A 65 5.60 11.02 -0.83
C LEU A 65 5.62 9.49 -0.96
N ALA A 66 6.80 8.88 -0.98
CA ALA A 66 6.94 7.43 -1.01
C ALA A 66 6.30 6.79 0.23
N PHE A 67 6.48 7.39 1.42
CA PHE A 67 5.82 6.95 2.65
C PHE A 67 4.30 6.95 2.52
N LEU A 68 3.71 8.06 2.07
CA LEU A 68 2.25 8.17 1.92
C LEU A 68 1.69 7.17 0.89
N TYR A 69 2.42 6.96 -0.18
CA TYR A 69 2.04 5.98 -1.19
C TYR A 69 2.05 4.56 -0.63
N VAL A 70 3.14 4.16 0.02
CA VAL A 70 3.31 2.82 0.57
C VAL A 70 2.34 2.56 1.71
N ILE A 71 2.10 3.51 2.62
CA ILE A 71 1.13 3.33 3.71
C ILE A 71 -0.28 3.09 3.15
N GLY A 72 -0.69 3.84 2.10
CA GLY A 72 -1.98 3.66 1.44
C GLY A 72 -2.16 2.27 0.83
N LYS A 73 -1.11 1.72 0.24
CA LYS A 73 -1.07 0.34 -0.30
C LYS A 73 -1.14 -0.70 0.81
N SER A 74 -0.31 -0.54 1.82
CA SER A 74 -0.15 -1.50 2.92
C SER A 74 -1.40 -1.61 3.79
N VAL A 75 -2.13 -0.51 4.00
CA VAL A 75 -3.43 -0.52 4.71
C VAL A 75 -4.46 -1.39 3.98
N ARG A 76 -4.48 -1.38 2.65
CA ARG A 76 -5.40 -2.22 1.87
C ARG A 76 -5.11 -3.70 2.09
N TYR A 77 -3.84 -4.08 2.08
CA TYR A 77 -3.42 -5.45 2.39
C TYR A 77 -3.75 -5.83 3.84
N GLY A 78 -3.44 -4.96 4.81
CA GLY A 78 -3.77 -5.15 6.22
C GLY A 78 -5.27 -5.39 6.45
N GLY A 79 -6.14 -4.67 5.71
CA GLY A 79 -7.59 -4.86 5.74
C GLY A 79 -8.03 -6.26 5.33
N SER A 80 -7.31 -6.90 4.41
CA SER A 80 -7.57 -8.29 4.03
C SER A 80 -7.23 -9.27 5.16
N ILE A 81 -6.23 -8.97 5.98
CA ILE A 81 -5.88 -9.80 7.16
C ILE A 81 -7.04 -9.79 8.16
N ALA A 82 -7.57 -8.61 8.49
CA ALA A 82 -8.72 -8.48 9.39
C ALA A 82 -9.98 -9.18 8.83
N ALA A 83 -10.21 -9.05 7.53
CA ALA A 83 -11.32 -9.72 6.85
C ALA A 83 -11.23 -11.25 6.93
N ILE A 84 -10.05 -11.82 6.69
CA ILE A 84 -9.81 -13.27 6.69
C ILE A 84 -9.87 -13.84 8.11
N LEU A 85 -9.26 -13.17 9.09
CA LEU A 85 -9.11 -13.73 10.43
C LEU A 85 -10.32 -13.45 11.34
N PHE A 86 -10.91 -12.26 11.22
CA PHE A 86 -11.90 -11.75 12.17
C PHE A 86 -13.29 -11.51 11.56
N ASN A 87 -13.48 -11.78 10.28
CA ASN A 87 -14.72 -11.44 9.57
C ASN A 87 -15.07 -9.93 9.65
N ALA A 88 -14.07 -9.10 9.76
CA ALA A 88 -14.21 -7.66 9.92
C ALA A 88 -13.34 -6.94 8.88
N PRO A 89 -13.90 -6.58 7.71
CA PRO A 89 -13.13 -5.96 6.65
C PRO A 89 -12.66 -4.56 7.09
N GLY A 90 -11.35 -4.30 7.00
CA GLY A 90 -10.77 -2.98 7.28
C GLY A 90 -11.05 -1.96 6.17
N THR A 91 -11.28 -2.44 4.95
CA THR A 91 -11.58 -1.61 3.77
C THR A 91 -12.72 -2.20 2.96
N ALA A 92 -13.38 -1.38 2.15
CA ALA A 92 -14.44 -1.85 1.24
C ALA A 92 -13.92 -2.94 0.26
N ALA A 93 -12.66 -2.82 -0.19
CA ALA A 93 -12.05 -3.79 -1.08
C ALA A 93 -11.86 -5.16 -0.39
N SER A 94 -11.58 -5.18 0.91
CA SER A 94 -11.39 -6.41 1.67
C SER A 94 -12.69 -7.14 2.03
N ALA A 95 -13.86 -6.50 1.80
CA ALA A 95 -15.15 -7.15 2.00
C ALA A 95 -15.35 -8.37 1.09
N ALA A 96 -14.83 -8.32 -0.15
CA ALA A 96 -14.86 -9.48 -1.05
C ALA A 96 -13.98 -10.63 -0.52
N THR A 97 -12.81 -10.31 0.02
CA THR A 97 -11.88 -11.29 0.60
C THR A 97 -12.47 -12.03 1.81
N MET A 98 -13.37 -11.37 2.54
CA MET A 98 -14.06 -11.96 3.69
C MET A 98 -14.92 -13.16 3.30
N GLN A 99 -15.57 -13.13 2.15
CA GLN A 99 -16.53 -14.15 1.72
C GLN A 99 -15.90 -15.55 1.62
N ASP A 100 -14.67 -15.62 1.10
CA ASP A 100 -13.96 -16.90 0.95
C ASP A 100 -12.93 -17.11 2.06
N GLY A 101 -12.29 -16.03 2.51
CA GLY A 101 -11.18 -16.08 3.46
C GLY A 101 -11.60 -16.49 4.86
N TYR A 102 -12.70 -15.94 5.36
CA TYR A 102 -13.17 -16.26 6.71
C TYR A 102 -13.68 -17.71 6.86
N PRO A 103 -14.48 -18.30 5.95
CA PRO A 103 -14.80 -19.71 5.97
C PRO A 103 -13.57 -20.62 5.93
N MET A 104 -12.52 -20.22 5.21
CA MET A 104 -11.24 -20.96 5.25
C MET A 104 -10.60 -20.89 6.62
N THR A 105 -10.69 -19.77 7.32
CA THR A 105 -10.18 -19.61 8.68
C THR A 105 -10.95 -20.51 9.65
N GLN A 106 -12.27 -20.54 9.57
CA GLN A 106 -13.12 -21.43 10.37
C GLN A 106 -12.81 -22.92 10.16
N SER A 107 -12.39 -23.27 8.94
CA SER A 107 -11.96 -24.65 8.61
C SER A 107 -10.50 -24.95 8.94
N GLY A 108 -9.82 -24.10 9.72
CA GLY A 108 -8.42 -24.28 10.13
C GLY A 108 -7.39 -23.98 9.05
N ARG A 109 -7.80 -23.36 7.92
CA ARG A 109 -6.94 -23.06 6.76
C ARG A 109 -6.60 -21.57 6.61
N ALA A 110 -6.57 -20.82 7.72
CA ALA A 110 -6.27 -19.38 7.73
C ALA A 110 -4.95 -19.04 7.03
N GLY A 111 -3.89 -19.81 7.28
CA GLY A 111 -2.59 -19.60 6.64
C GLY A 111 -2.63 -19.74 5.11
N LYS A 112 -3.45 -20.64 4.58
CA LYS A 112 -3.66 -20.77 3.14
C LYS A 112 -4.42 -19.56 2.58
N ALA A 113 -5.46 -19.11 3.26
CA ALA A 113 -6.23 -17.94 2.86
C ALA A 113 -5.35 -16.69 2.82
N LEU A 114 -4.54 -16.43 3.87
CA LEU A 114 -3.61 -15.32 3.92
C LEU A 114 -2.57 -15.35 2.80
N LYS A 115 -1.94 -16.52 2.56
CA LYS A 115 -0.97 -16.67 1.46
C LYS A 115 -1.61 -16.39 0.10
N THR A 116 -2.81 -16.90 -0.14
CA THR A 116 -3.53 -16.65 -1.40
C THR A 116 -3.85 -15.16 -1.56
N ALA A 117 -4.34 -14.51 -0.50
CA ALA A 117 -4.61 -13.07 -0.52
C ALA A 117 -3.34 -12.24 -0.77
N THR A 118 -2.20 -12.61 -0.15
CA THR A 118 -0.91 -11.94 -0.39
C THR A 118 -0.49 -12.03 -1.84
N VAL A 119 -0.53 -13.22 -2.41
CA VAL A 119 -0.13 -13.45 -3.81
C VAL A 119 -1.07 -12.70 -4.76
N ALA A 120 -2.38 -12.80 -4.54
CA ALA A 120 -3.38 -12.11 -5.36
C ALA A 120 -3.23 -10.58 -5.28
N SER A 121 -2.98 -10.03 -4.07
CA SER A 121 -2.73 -8.60 -3.88
C SER A 121 -1.46 -8.15 -4.61
N ALA A 122 -0.37 -8.92 -4.51
CA ALA A 122 0.86 -8.59 -5.21
C ALA A 122 0.66 -8.54 -6.73
N PHE A 123 0.01 -9.56 -7.30
CA PHE A 123 -0.30 -9.55 -8.74
C PHE A 123 -1.22 -8.40 -9.14
N GLY A 124 -2.26 -8.13 -8.34
CA GLY A 124 -3.18 -7.03 -8.58
C GLY A 124 -2.49 -5.66 -8.53
N ASP A 125 -1.58 -5.47 -7.59
CA ASP A 125 -0.79 -4.25 -7.46
C ASP A 125 0.16 -4.07 -8.65
N TYR A 126 0.93 -5.08 -9.03
CA TYR A 126 1.80 -5.02 -10.21
C TYR A 126 1.03 -4.70 -11.50
N PHE A 127 -0.11 -5.37 -11.70
CA PHE A 127 -0.95 -5.10 -12.85
C PHE A 127 -1.53 -3.67 -12.82
N GLY A 128 -1.98 -3.21 -11.65
CA GLY A 128 -2.49 -1.85 -11.46
C GLY A 128 -1.44 -0.79 -11.73
N GLU A 129 -0.20 -0.97 -11.27
CA GLU A 129 0.92 -0.06 -11.54
C GLU A 129 1.25 -0.02 -13.05
N PHE A 130 1.27 -1.19 -13.67
CA PHE A 130 1.51 -1.27 -15.12
C PHE A 130 0.46 -0.47 -15.90
N VAL A 131 -0.83 -0.67 -15.60
CA VAL A 131 -1.92 0.08 -16.24
C VAL A 131 -1.81 1.59 -15.95
N LEU A 132 -1.44 1.96 -14.72
CA LEU A 132 -1.28 3.36 -14.34
C LEU A 132 -0.14 4.04 -15.10
N ILE A 133 1.02 3.38 -15.20
CA ILE A 133 2.17 3.92 -15.94
C ILE A 133 1.80 4.12 -17.40
N PHE A 134 1.26 3.12 -18.08
CA PHE A 134 0.89 3.21 -19.49
C PHE A 134 -0.27 4.19 -19.74
N GLY A 135 -1.24 4.22 -18.82
CA GLY A 135 -2.35 5.17 -18.88
C GLY A 135 -1.88 6.63 -18.72
N ALA A 136 -1.00 6.88 -17.76
CA ALA A 136 -0.43 8.21 -17.55
C ALA A 136 0.38 8.69 -18.77
N VAL A 137 1.19 7.82 -19.37
CA VAL A 137 1.94 8.13 -20.60
C VAL A 137 0.99 8.47 -21.75
N SER A 138 -0.07 7.68 -21.92
CA SER A 138 -1.05 7.91 -22.99
C SER A 138 -1.76 9.25 -22.82
N ILE A 139 -2.16 9.61 -21.60
CA ILE A 139 -2.82 10.89 -21.31
C ILE A 139 -1.84 12.05 -21.54
N ALA A 140 -0.60 11.94 -21.07
CA ALA A 140 0.42 12.97 -21.26
C ALA A 140 0.80 13.20 -22.73
N ALA A 141 0.57 12.22 -23.61
CA ALA A 141 0.80 12.38 -25.03
C ALA A 141 -0.32 13.16 -25.75
N PHE A 142 -1.47 13.35 -25.12
CA PHE A 142 -2.61 14.10 -25.66
C PHE A 142 -2.73 15.53 -25.10
N THR A 143 -1.90 15.90 -24.12
CA THR A 143 -1.82 17.26 -23.55
C THR A 143 -0.54 17.97 -23.98
#